data_4345961b561a0f40801a8196597b71b5
#
_entry.id   4345961b561a0f40801a8196597b71b5
#
_cell.length_a   1.000
_cell.length_b   1.000
_cell.length_c   1.000
_cell.angle_alpha   90.00
_cell.angle_beta   90.00
_cell.angle_gamma   90.00
#
_symmetry.space_group_name_H-M   'P 1'
#
loop_
_entity.id
_entity.type
_entity.pdbx_description
1 polymer ?
#
loop_
_entity_poly.entity_id
_entity_poly.type
_entity_poly.pdbx_seq_one_letter_code
_entity_poly.pdbx_strand_id
1 'polypeptide(L)'
;EAVAEMIQPIKQQLLATSQDKVIEKIFSHPQAIAQGKKYTKSHYPNAQIEMTASTAYAARFIAENPDKPFAAIAPVAAAKEYGLEIIAKDIQEMDENYTRFWVLGRKKYAFELTKCQQKVSLTLTLPDNLPGALYKALSVFAWRGINLTKIESRPLKTALGEYFFIVDVDNTNEALVSFALEELHLLGIDYKMLGNYDVYKL
;
A
#
# COMPACT_ATOMS: atom_id res chain seq x y z
N GLU A 1 4.75 12.06 14.27
CA GLU A 1 5.72 11.64 13.25
C GLU A 1 5.49 10.20 12.84
N ALA A 2 5.91 9.84 11.62
CA ALA A 2 6.03 8.45 11.23
C ALA A 2 7.25 7.85 11.96
N VAL A 3 7.03 6.79 12.73
CA VAL A 3 8.08 6.14 13.55
C VAL A 3 8.47 4.76 13.02
N ALA A 4 7.64 4.18 12.15
CA ALA A 4 7.93 2.96 11.39
C ALA A 4 7.04 2.88 10.15
N GLU A 5 7.44 2.04 9.19
CA GLU A 5 6.60 1.60 8.07
C GLU A 5 6.49 0.07 8.09
N MET A 6 5.26 -0.43 7.96
CA MET A 6 4.97 -1.85 7.81
C MET A 6 4.54 -2.12 6.38
N ILE A 7 5.16 -3.08 5.71
CA ILE A 7 4.81 -3.51 4.36
C ILE A 7 4.17 -4.89 4.45
N GLN A 8 2.90 -4.96 4.08
CA GLN A 8 2.13 -6.19 4.06
C GLN A 8 1.87 -6.66 2.63
N PRO A 9 2.30 -7.86 2.24
CA PRO A 9 1.92 -8.43 0.95
C PRO A 9 0.42 -8.70 0.89
N ILE A 10 -0.20 -8.32 -0.22
CA ILE A 10 -1.61 -8.58 -0.49
C ILE A 10 -1.73 -9.89 -1.25
N LYS A 11 -2.25 -10.90 -0.57
CA LYS A 11 -2.53 -12.22 -1.14
C LYS A 11 -4.00 -12.50 -1.08
N GLN A 12 -4.59 -12.82 -2.23
CA GLN A 12 -6.00 -13.14 -2.37
C GLN A 12 -6.19 -14.66 -2.42
N GLN A 13 -7.14 -15.13 -1.63
CA GLN A 13 -7.53 -16.54 -1.59
C GLN A 13 -8.95 -16.68 -2.13
N LEU A 14 -9.26 -17.81 -2.74
CA LEU A 14 -10.64 -18.18 -2.99
C LEU A 14 -11.14 -19.02 -1.81
N LEU A 15 -12.18 -18.55 -1.14
CA LEU A 15 -12.74 -19.12 0.06
C LEU A 15 -14.12 -19.70 -0.21
N ALA A 16 -14.44 -20.83 0.40
CA ALA A 16 -15.78 -21.39 0.41
C ALA A 16 -16.10 -22.05 1.77
N THR A 17 -17.33 -22.54 1.96
CA THR A 17 -17.74 -23.23 3.18
C THR A 17 -17.28 -24.68 3.23
N SER A 18 -16.87 -25.27 2.09
CA SER A 18 -16.24 -26.60 2.00
C SER A 18 -15.42 -26.72 0.72
N GLN A 19 -14.46 -27.66 0.69
CA GLN A 19 -13.57 -27.90 -0.47
C GLN A 19 -14.32 -28.41 -1.73
N ASP A 20 -15.35 -29.22 -1.53
CA ASP A 20 -16.12 -29.86 -2.61
C ASP A 20 -17.28 -28.99 -3.09
N LYS A 21 -17.31 -27.73 -2.71
CA LYS A 21 -18.40 -26.81 -3.02
C LYS A 21 -18.44 -26.49 -4.52
N VAL A 22 -19.59 -26.73 -5.15
CA VAL A 22 -19.87 -26.19 -6.49
C VAL A 22 -19.99 -24.68 -6.38
N ILE A 23 -19.29 -23.93 -7.24
CA ILE A 23 -19.25 -22.48 -7.20
C ILE A 23 -20.03 -21.91 -8.39
N GLU A 24 -21.15 -21.26 -8.08
CA GLU A 24 -21.98 -20.54 -9.06
C GLU A 24 -21.84 -19.03 -8.96
N LYS A 25 -21.49 -18.53 -7.75
CA LYS A 25 -21.27 -17.10 -7.53
C LYS A 25 -20.00 -16.84 -6.71
N ILE A 26 -19.26 -15.81 -7.12
CA ILE A 26 -18.04 -15.37 -6.45
C ILE A 26 -18.22 -13.91 -6.02
N PHE A 27 -18.10 -13.66 -4.72
CA PHE A 27 -18.28 -12.36 -4.09
C PHE A 27 -16.94 -11.73 -3.72
N SER A 28 -16.74 -10.44 -3.96
CA SER A 28 -15.65 -9.66 -3.38
C SER A 28 -15.76 -8.16 -3.65
N HIS A 29 -14.81 -7.41 -3.06
CA HIS A 29 -14.57 -6.02 -3.43
C HIS A 29 -14.05 -5.92 -4.87
N PRO A 30 -14.43 -4.90 -5.66
CA PRO A 30 -14.01 -4.75 -7.06
C PRO A 30 -12.52 -4.89 -7.30
N GLN A 31 -11.69 -4.35 -6.41
CA GLN A 31 -10.24 -4.44 -6.53
C GLN A 31 -9.73 -5.89 -6.41
N ALA A 32 -10.24 -6.67 -5.47
CA ALA A 32 -9.86 -8.07 -5.30
C ALA A 32 -10.37 -8.94 -6.46
N ILE A 33 -11.57 -8.65 -6.98
CA ILE A 33 -12.09 -9.27 -8.20
C ILE A 33 -11.14 -9.02 -9.38
N ALA A 34 -10.70 -7.77 -9.56
CA ALA A 34 -9.76 -7.42 -10.63
C ALA A 34 -8.43 -8.19 -10.49
N GLN A 35 -7.92 -8.33 -9.27
CA GLN A 35 -6.67 -9.05 -8.97
C GLN A 35 -6.78 -10.56 -9.26
N GLY A 36 -7.93 -11.18 -9.00
CA GLY A 36 -8.17 -12.62 -9.20
C GLY A 36 -8.83 -12.96 -10.54
N LYS A 37 -8.96 -12.01 -11.46
CA LYS A 37 -9.76 -12.15 -12.68
C LYS A 37 -9.30 -13.28 -13.59
N LYS A 38 -8.00 -13.41 -13.80
CA LYS A 38 -7.42 -14.46 -14.66
C LYS A 38 -7.72 -15.84 -14.10
N TYR A 39 -7.51 -16.00 -12.79
CA TYR A 39 -7.78 -17.26 -12.10
C TYR A 39 -9.27 -17.64 -12.19
N THR A 40 -10.18 -16.74 -11.82
CA THR A 40 -11.62 -17.00 -11.80
C THR A 40 -12.16 -17.30 -13.18
N LYS A 41 -11.72 -16.59 -14.22
CA LYS A 41 -12.13 -16.88 -15.60
C LYS A 41 -11.65 -18.26 -16.10
N SER A 42 -10.46 -18.70 -15.67
CA SER A 42 -9.88 -19.96 -16.09
C SER A 42 -10.53 -21.16 -15.39
N HIS A 43 -10.81 -21.05 -14.09
CA HIS A 43 -11.28 -22.18 -13.27
C HIS A 43 -12.81 -22.18 -13.04
N TYR A 44 -13.43 -21.01 -13.12
CA TYR A 44 -14.87 -20.81 -12.86
C TYR A 44 -15.51 -19.93 -13.96
N PRO A 45 -15.41 -20.32 -15.24
CA PRO A 45 -15.86 -19.48 -16.37
C PRO A 45 -17.35 -19.16 -16.34
N ASN A 46 -18.16 -20.03 -15.71
CA ASN A 46 -19.62 -19.89 -15.62
C ASN A 46 -20.08 -19.22 -14.32
N ALA A 47 -19.18 -18.96 -13.36
CA ALA A 47 -19.55 -18.33 -12.10
C ALA A 47 -19.87 -16.84 -12.29
N GLN A 48 -20.96 -16.41 -11.68
CA GLN A 48 -21.34 -15.00 -11.64
C GLN A 48 -20.47 -14.24 -10.64
N ILE A 49 -19.98 -13.08 -11.03
CA ILE A 49 -19.17 -12.22 -10.15
C ILE A 49 -20.06 -11.15 -9.54
N GLU A 50 -20.11 -11.11 -8.22
CA GLU A 50 -20.92 -10.16 -7.46
C GLU A 50 -20.01 -9.21 -6.64
N MET A 51 -20.23 -7.92 -6.80
CA MET A 51 -19.43 -6.91 -6.10
C MET A 51 -19.99 -6.63 -4.70
N THR A 52 -19.07 -6.53 -3.73
CA THR A 52 -19.39 -6.21 -2.34
C THR A 52 -18.58 -5.01 -1.83
N ALA A 53 -19.01 -4.43 -0.72
CA ALA A 53 -18.36 -3.26 -0.12
C ALA A 53 -16.94 -3.54 0.39
N SER A 54 -16.65 -4.81 0.76
CA SER A 54 -15.31 -5.22 1.21
C SER A 54 -15.12 -6.74 1.04
N THR A 55 -13.85 -7.19 1.02
CA THR A 55 -13.50 -8.62 1.02
C THR A 55 -13.96 -9.32 2.29
N ALA A 56 -13.90 -8.66 3.44
CA ALA A 56 -14.38 -9.18 4.72
C ALA A 56 -15.91 -9.37 4.72
N TYR A 57 -16.65 -8.42 4.16
CA TYR A 57 -18.11 -8.58 3.98
C TYR A 57 -18.44 -9.78 3.10
N ALA A 58 -17.73 -9.95 1.99
CA ALA A 58 -17.92 -11.09 1.10
C ALA A 58 -17.71 -12.43 1.83
N ALA A 59 -16.62 -12.54 2.59
CA ALA A 59 -16.32 -13.73 3.38
C ALA A 59 -17.40 -14.01 4.45
N ARG A 60 -17.81 -12.99 5.20
CA ARG A 60 -18.90 -13.12 6.17
C ARG A 60 -20.21 -13.56 5.50
N PHE A 61 -20.55 -12.93 4.39
CA PHE A 61 -21.80 -13.22 3.67
C PHE A 61 -21.89 -14.69 3.23
N ILE A 62 -20.81 -15.27 2.70
CA ILE A 62 -20.83 -16.70 2.31
C ILE A 62 -20.85 -17.61 3.53
N ALA A 63 -20.22 -17.24 4.63
CA ALA A 63 -20.27 -18.00 5.89
C ALA A 63 -21.66 -18.04 6.49
N GLU A 64 -22.43 -16.95 6.38
CA GLU A 64 -23.84 -16.85 6.80
C GLU A 64 -24.80 -17.60 5.87
N ASN A 65 -24.33 -18.04 4.68
CA ASN A 65 -25.13 -18.76 3.69
C ASN A 65 -24.48 -20.10 3.28
N PRO A 66 -24.25 -21.03 4.22
CA PRO A 66 -23.44 -22.22 4.00
C PRO A 66 -24.00 -23.20 2.97
N ASP A 67 -25.31 -23.21 2.76
CA ASP A 67 -25.97 -24.10 1.79
C ASP A 67 -25.92 -23.60 0.34
N LYS A 68 -25.53 -22.35 0.14
CA LYS A 68 -25.48 -21.73 -1.20
C LYS A 68 -24.17 -22.07 -1.94
N PRO A 69 -24.19 -22.16 -3.29
CA PRO A 69 -23.03 -22.45 -4.12
C PRO A 69 -22.15 -21.18 -4.29
N PHE A 70 -21.65 -20.65 -3.17
CA PHE A 70 -20.98 -19.37 -3.11
C PHE A 70 -19.51 -19.52 -2.72
N ALA A 71 -18.68 -18.64 -3.29
CA ALA A 71 -17.29 -18.41 -2.88
C ALA A 71 -17.01 -16.92 -2.67
N ALA A 72 -15.94 -16.61 -1.97
CA ALA A 72 -15.46 -15.24 -1.80
C ALA A 72 -13.97 -15.14 -2.11
N ILE A 73 -13.55 -14.03 -2.72
CA ILE A 73 -12.14 -13.66 -2.81
C ILE A 73 -11.83 -12.77 -1.60
N ALA A 74 -10.94 -13.27 -0.73
CA ALA A 74 -10.56 -12.55 0.48
C ALA A 74 -9.17 -13.00 0.97
N PRO A 75 -8.50 -12.24 1.88
CA PRO A 75 -7.23 -12.66 2.48
C PRO A 75 -7.40 -13.86 3.42
N VAL A 76 -6.30 -14.56 3.70
CA VAL A 76 -6.26 -15.73 4.61
C VAL A 76 -6.90 -15.44 5.99
N ALA A 77 -6.72 -14.24 6.51
CA ALA A 77 -7.30 -13.85 7.80
C ALA A 77 -8.82 -14.00 7.84
N ALA A 78 -9.52 -13.71 6.73
CA ALA A 78 -10.96 -13.87 6.64
C ALA A 78 -11.39 -15.34 6.68
N ALA A 79 -10.62 -16.26 6.12
CA ALA A 79 -10.89 -17.69 6.22
C ALA A 79 -10.90 -18.16 7.69
N LYS A 80 -9.89 -17.73 8.44
CA LYS A 80 -9.76 -18.08 9.86
C LYS A 80 -10.87 -17.45 10.71
N GLU A 81 -11.22 -16.19 10.44
CA GLU A 81 -12.21 -15.43 11.22
C GLU A 81 -13.63 -15.99 11.03
N TYR A 82 -13.98 -16.35 9.80
CA TYR A 82 -15.35 -16.80 9.48
C TYR A 82 -15.48 -18.32 9.32
N GLY A 83 -14.44 -19.10 9.64
CA GLY A 83 -14.48 -20.57 9.57
C GLY A 83 -14.64 -21.10 8.15
N LEU A 84 -14.05 -20.41 7.16
CA LEU A 84 -14.11 -20.79 5.76
C LEU A 84 -12.87 -21.61 5.35
N GLU A 85 -13.05 -22.45 4.35
CA GLU A 85 -11.97 -23.20 3.75
C GLU A 85 -11.34 -22.46 2.58
N ILE A 86 -10.01 -22.57 2.45
CA ILE A 86 -9.27 -22.01 1.32
C ILE A 86 -9.27 -23.05 0.20
N ILE A 87 -10.08 -22.82 -0.84
CA ILE A 87 -10.19 -23.72 -1.98
C ILE A 87 -9.14 -23.44 -3.07
N ALA A 88 -8.60 -22.20 -3.10
CA ALA A 88 -7.43 -21.85 -3.90
C ALA A 88 -6.61 -20.75 -3.23
N LYS A 89 -5.28 -20.91 -3.29
CA LYS A 89 -4.32 -19.97 -2.69
C LYS A 89 -3.73 -19.05 -3.74
N ASP A 90 -3.43 -17.81 -3.31
CA ASP A 90 -2.62 -16.85 -4.05
C ASP A 90 -3.11 -16.66 -5.49
N ILE A 91 -4.43 -16.40 -5.64
CA ILE A 91 -5.11 -16.30 -6.94
C ILE A 91 -4.89 -14.96 -7.67
N GLN A 92 -4.15 -14.02 -7.07
CA GLN A 92 -3.84 -12.72 -7.66
C GLN A 92 -2.89 -12.87 -8.86
N GLU A 93 -3.07 -11.98 -9.87
CA GLU A 93 -2.24 -11.98 -11.09
C GLU A 93 -0.84 -11.40 -10.86
N MET A 94 -0.68 -10.55 -9.84
CA MET A 94 0.59 -9.88 -9.52
C MET A 94 1.05 -10.29 -8.12
N ASP A 95 2.23 -10.88 -8.03
CA ASP A 95 2.83 -11.28 -6.75
C ASP A 95 3.40 -10.10 -5.96
N GLU A 96 3.75 -9.01 -6.64
CA GLU A 96 4.34 -7.82 -6.04
C GLU A 96 3.27 -6.76 -5.71
N ASN A 97 2.24 -7.12 -4.98
CA ASN A 97 1.24 -6.19 -4.48
C ASN A 97 1.36 -6.06 -2.97
N TYR A 98 1.64 -4.84 -2.50
CA TYR A 98 1.87 -4.56 -1.09
C TYR A 98 1.03 -3.37 -0.62
N THR A 99 0.55 -3.44 0.61
CA THR A 99 0.02 -2.27 1.33
C THR A 99 1.08 -1.77 2.30
N ARG A 100 1.28 -0.46 2.29
CA ARG A 100 2.18 0.25 3.21
C ARG A 100 1.35 0.90 4.31
N PHE A 101 1.78 0.72 5.54
CA PHE A 101 1.18 1.34 6.72
C PHE A 101 2.24 2.15 7.47
N TRP A 102 1.99 3.43 7.68
CA TRP A 102 2.79 4.19 8.62
C TRP A 102 2.32 3.97 10.05
N VAL A 103 3.24 3.64 10.92
CA VAL A 103 3.03 3.70 12.36
C VAL A 103 3.34 5.10 12.82
N LEU A 104 2.32 5.79 13.36
CA LEU A 104 2.46 7.15 13.85
C LEU A 104 2.66 7.15 15.36
N GLY A 105 3.63 7.93 15.83
CA GLY A 105 3.93 8.00 17.26
C GLY A 105 4.75 9.22 17.63
N ARG A 106 4.94 9.40 18.95
CA ARG A 106 5.80 10.46 19.52
C ARG A 106 7.22 9.96 19.84
N LYS A 107 7.40 8.65 19.86
CA LYS A 107 8.67 7.99 20.16
C LYS A 107 8.88 6.84 19.19
N LYS A 108 10.14 6.53 18.87
CA LYS A 108 10.49 5.32 18.15
C LYS A 108 10.22 4.10 19.04
N TYR A 109 9.71 3.04 18.43
CA TYR A 109 9.50 1.74 19.06
C TYR A 109 10.40 0.72 18.38
N ALA A 110 10.93 -0.21 19.16
CA ALA A 110 11.59 -1.40 18.63
C ALA A 110 10.49 -2.43 18.33
N PHE A 111 10.52 -2.97 17.13
CA PHE A 111 9.63 -4.06 16.72
C PHE A 111 10.46 -5.35 16.61
N GLU A 112 9.91 -6.47 17.07
CA GLU A 112 10.51 -7.81 16.90
C GLU A 112 10.27 -8.34 15.48
N LEU A 113 10.59 -7.51 14.48
CA LEU A 113 10.41 -7.78 13.06
C LEU A 113 11.72 -7.53 12.32
N THR A 114 11.91 -8.20 11.20
CA THR A 114 13.09 -8.00 10.37
C THR A 114 13.00 -6.66 9.64
N LYS A 115 13.95 -5.77 9.97
CA LYS A 115 14.16 -4.53 9.25
C LYS A 115 14.67 -4.83 7.85
N CYS A 116 14.05 -4.25 6.82
CA CYS A 116 14.47 -4.41 5.44
C CYS A 116 15.04 -3.13 4.82
N GLN A 117 14.71 -1.96 5.33
CA GLN A 117 15.11 -0.67 4.76
C GLN A 117 15.00 0.43 5.81
N GLN A 118 15.64 1.58 5.57
CA GLN A 118 15.41 2.82 6.31
C GLN A 118 15.02 3.93 5.34
N LYS A 119 14.02 4.74 5.72
CA LYS A 119 13.50 5.83 4.90
C LYS A 119 13.37 7.13 5.67
N VAL A 120 13.43 8.20 4.91
CA VAL A 120 12.99 9.53 5.35
C VAL A 120 11.79 9.93 4.49
N SER A 121 10.71 10.34 5.16
CA SER A 121 9.56 10.95 4.49
C SER A 121 9.47 12.42 4.86
N LEU A 122 9.22 13.25 3.87
CA LEU A 122 9.12 14.68 4.04
C LEU A 122 8.06 15.29 3.11
N THR A 123 7.58 16.46 3.45
CA THR A 123 6.84 17.30 2.49
C THR A 123 7.77 18.35 1.92
N LEU A 124 7.61 18.66 0.63
CA LEU A 124 8.27 19.75 -0.06
C LEU A 124 7.22 20.77 -0.47
N THR A 125 7.43 22.04 -0.10
CA THR A 125 6.64 23.16 -0.59
C THR A 125 7.55 23.99 -1.49
N LEU A 126 7.20 24.07 -2.78
CA LEU A 126 8.02 24.79 -3.73
C LEU A 126 7.72 26.29 -3.65
N PRO A 127 8.76 27.16 -3.73
CA PRO A 127 8.54 28.59 -3.82
C PRO A 127 7.94 28.89 -5.19
N ASP A 128 6.78 29.50 -5.22
CA ASP A 128 6.03 29.87 -6.42
C ASP A 128 5.88 28.75 -7.47
N ASN A 129 4.94 28.88 -8.35
CA ASN A 129 4.71 27.89 -9.41
C ASN A 129 5.69 28.13 -10.59
N LEU A 130 6.99 28.15 -10.29
CA LEU A 130 8.05 28.38 -11.27
C LEU A 130 8.36 27.14 -12.10
N PRO A 131 8.50 27.28 -13.42
CA PRO A 131 8.96 26.19 -14.27
C PRO A 131 10.29 25.61 -13.78
N GLY A 132 10.35 24.28 -13.61
CA GLY A 132 11.56 23.57 -13.14
C GLY A 132 11.79 23.55 -11.63
N ALA A 133 10.92 24.16 -10.80
CA ALA A 133 11.09 24.14 -9.35
C ALA A 133 11.14 22.71 -8.79
N LEU A 134 10.26 21.82 -9.22
CA LEU A 134 10.29 20.42 -8.83
C LEU A 134 11.57 19.71 -9.26
N TYR A 135 12.04 19.97 -10.48
CA TYR A 135 13.32 19.42 -10.98
C TYR A 135 14.49 19.81 -10.07
N LYS A 136 14.58 21.08 -9.65
CA LYS A 136 15.62 21.55 -8.71
C LYS A 136 15.53 20.82 -7.38
N ALA A 137 14.32 20.66 -6.82
CA ALA A 137 14.11 19.94 -5.57
C ALA A 137 14.56 18.47 -5.66
N LEU A 138 14.21 17.78 -6.75
CA LEU A 138 14.56 16.38 -6.95
C LEU A 138 16.04 16.18 -7.28
N SER A 139 16.67 17.12 -7.98
CA SER A 139 18.08 17.03 -8.34
C SER A 139 19.02 17.03 -7.13
N VAL A 140 18.62 17.66 -6.03
CA VAL A 140 19.36 17.66 -4.77
C VAL A 140 19.60 16.22 -4.25
N PHE A 141 18.60 15.36 -4.37
CA PHE A 141 18.70 13.94 -4.00
C PHE A 141 19.45 13.14 -5.08
N ALA A 142 19.11 13.39 -6.36
CA ALA A 142 19.67 12.65 -7.48
C ALA A 142 21.20 12.76 -7.57
N TRP A 143 21.77 13.95 -7.39
CA TRP A 143 23.23 14.19 -7.44
C TRP A 143 23.98 13.49 -6.31
N ARG A 144 23.28 13.13 -5.23
CA ARG A 144 23.84 12.38 -4.09
C ARG A 144 23.59 10.88 -4.17
N GLY A 145 22.98 10.42 -5.25
CA GLY A 145 22.60 9.02 -5.41
C GLY A 145 21.52 8.56 -4.42
N ILE A 146 20.76 9.48 -3.84
CA ILE A 146 19.66 9.16 -2.92
C ILE A 146 18.45 8.79 -3.78
N ASN A 147 17.98 7.56 -3.63
CA ASN A 147 16.82 7.07 -4.36
C ASN A 147 15.51 7.59 -3.76
N LEU A 148 14.60 8.05 -4.63
CA LEU A 148 13.24 8.41 -4.25
C LEU A 148 12.33 7.20 -4.47
N THR A 149 11.69 6.72 -3.41
CA THR A 149 10.77 5.58 -3.47
C THR A 149 9.31 5.98 -3.63
N LYS A 150 9.00 7.25 -3.38
CA LYS A 150 7.65 7.82 -3.58
C LYS A 150 7.75 9.32 -3.85
N ILE A 151 6.88 9.78 -4.74
CA ILE A 151 6.51 11.18 -4.89
C ILE A 151 5.00 11.28 -5.11
N GLU A 152 4.33 12.14 -4.37
CA GLU A 152 2.89 12.35 -4.46
C GLU A 152 2.58 13.84 -4.31
N SER A 153 1.90 14.44 -5.28
CA SER A 153 1.44 15.83 -5.20
C SER A 153 0.09 15.91 -4.49
N ARG A 154 -0.05 16.89 -3.61
CA ARG A 154 -1.29 17.23 -2.92
C ARG A 154 -1.58 18.72 -3.05
N PRO A 155 -2.82 19.11 -3.39
CA PRO A 155 -3.17 20.54 -3.44
C PRO A 155 -3.14 21.14 -2.04
N LEU A 156 -2.53 22.32 -1.93
CA LEU A 156 -2.71 23.20 -0.78
C LEU A 156 -4.11 23.82 -0.90
N LYS A 157 -4.95 23.64 0.11
CA LYS A 157 -6.32 24.18 0.12
C LYS A 157 -6.37 25.71 0.31
N THR A 158 -5.25 26.41 0.21
CA THR A 158 -5.09 27.84 0.44
C THR A 158 -5.30 28.67 -0.80
N ALA A 159 -4.84 28.21 -1.98
CA ALA A 159 -5.03 28.88 -3.25
C ALA A 159 -5.06 27.89 -4.42
N LEU A 160 -5.66 28.29 -5.54
CA LEU A 160 -5.73 27.50 -6.76
C LEU A 160 -4.33 27.42 -7.39
N GLY A 161 -3.80 26.21 -7.54
CA GLY A 161 -2.49 25.97 -8.18
C GLY A 161 -1.32 25.80 -7.22
N GLU A 162 -1.50 25.90 -5.93
CA GLU A 162 -0.46 25.61 -4.95
C GLU A 162 -0.50 24.12 -4.57
N TYR A 163 0.67 23.49 -4.63
CA TYR A 163 0.86 22.06 -4.31
C TYR A 163 2.03 21.90 -3.34
N PHE A 164 1.89 20.92 -2.45
CA PHE A 164 3.04 20.34 -1.76
C PHE A 164 3.25 18.91 -2.24
N PHE A 165 4.47 18.43 -2.12
CA PHE A 165 4.84 17.08 -2.51
C PHE A 165 5.16 16.27 -1.26
N ILE A 166 4.62 15.07 -1.15
CA ILE A 166 5.06 14.06 -0.19
C ILE A 166 6.12 13.23 -0.89
N VAL A 167 7.31 13.17 -0.32
CA VAL A 167 8.46 12.47 -0.89
C VAL A 167 9.00 11.49 0.14
N ASP A 168 9.23 10.25 -0.29
CA ASP A 168 9.96 9.26 0.49
C ASP A 168 11.30 9.00 -0.18
N VAL A 169 12.37 9.10 0.59
CA VAL A 169 13.73 8.82 0.14
C VAL A 169 14.36 7.69 0.96
N ASP A 170 15.22 6.92 0.31
CA ASP A 170 16.01 5.90 0.99
C ASP A 170 17.08 6.57 1.87
N ASN A 171 17.15 6.15 3.13
CA ASN A 171 18.15 6.63 4.08
C ASN A 171 19.28 5.62 4.26
N THR A 172 20.04 5.37 3.18
CA THR A 172 21.22 4.49 3.21
C THR A 172 22.44 5.18 3.81
N ASN A 173 22.46 6.51 3.80
CA ASN A 173 23.51 7.35 4.38
C ASN A 173 22.91 8.64 4.94
N GLU A 174 22.82 8.72 6.26
CA GLU A 174 22.20 9.84 6.98
C GLU A 174 22.89 11.18 6.70
N ALA A 175 24.22 11.21 6.53
CA ALA A 175 24.97 12.42 6.22
C ALA A 175 24.58 12.98 4.84
N LEU A 176 24.43 12.12 3.82
CA LEU A 176 24.01 12.56 2.50
C LEU A 176 22.59 13.12 2.49
N VAL A 177 21.68 12.50 3.26
CA VAL A 177 20.31 13.00 3.43
C VAL A 177 20.33 14.36 4.13
N SER A 178 21.14 14.53 5.18
CA SER A 178 21.28 15.80 5.89
C SER A 178 21.77 16.92 4.96
N PHE A 179 22.81 16.66 4.14
CA PHE A 179 23.31 17.62 3.16
C PHE A 179 22.28 17.95 2.08
N ALA A 180 21.46 16.98 1.68
CA ALA A 180 20.37 17.23 0.75
C ALA A 180 19.32 18.18 1.33
N LEU A 181 18.94 17.98 2.59
CA LEU A 181 17.98 18.84 3.29
C LEU A 181 18.50 20.27 3.49
N GLU A 182 19.78 20.40 3.78
CA GLU A 182 20.43 21.72 3.89
C GLU A 182 20.42 22.46 2.54
N GLU A 183 20.75 21.78 1.44
CA GLU A 183 20.69 22.39 0.10
C GLU A 183 19.27 22.78 -0.32
N LEU A 184 18.24 21.98 0.01
CA LEU A 184 16.85 22.38 -0.21
C LEU A 184 16.54 23.73 0.44
N HIS A 185 16.96 23.92 1.69
CA HIS A 185 16.78 25.16 2.41
C HIS A 185 17.51 26.34 1.74
N LEU A 186 18.75 26.12 1.28
CA LEU A 186 19.53 27.14 0.56
C LEU A 186 18.89 27.53 -0.79
N LEU A 187 18.17 26.60 -1.42
CA LEU A 187 17.41 26.86 -2.65
C LEU A 187 16.05 27.53 -2.41
N GLY A 188 15.71 27.85 -1.16
CA GLY A 188 14.42 28.44 -0.80
C GLY A 188 13.25 27.46 -0.91
N ILE A 189 13.53 26.14 -0.84
CA ILE A 189 12.52 25.09 -0.87
C ILE A 189 12.22 24.69 0.57
N ASP A 190 11.00 24.97 1.01
CA ASP A 190 10.56 24.59 2.34
C ASP A 190 10.27 23.08 2.41
N TYR A 191 10.75 22.45 3.48
CA TYR A 191 10.43 21.06 3.77
C TYR A 191 9.99 20.87 5.21
N LYS A 192 9.15 19.87 5.42
CA LYS A 192 8.79 19.39 6.75
C LYS A 192 9.06 17.90 6.83
N MET A 193 9.89 17.49 7.80
CA MET A 193 10.13 16.10 8.12
C MET A 193 8.85 15.44 8.65
N LEU A 194 8.41 14.37 8.00
CA LEU A 194 7.29 13.53 8.47
C LEU A 194 7.77 12.38 9.33
N GLY A 195 8.99 11.89 9.08
CA GLY A 195 9.64 10.87 9.87
C GLY A 195 10.95 10.37 9.24
N ASN A 196 11.84 9.85 10.11
CA ASN A 196 13.01 9.04 9.76
C ASN A 196 12.85 7.70 10.48
N TYR A 197 12.58 6.65 9.75
CA TYR A 197 12.06 5.40 10.30
C TYR A 197 12.54 4.16 9.56
N ASP A 198 12.46 3.05 10.27
CA ASP A 198 12.72 1.73 9.74
C ASP A 198 11.49 1.14 9.05
N VAL A 199 11.73 0.36 7.99
CA VAL A 199 10.72 -0.35 7.22
C VAL A 199 10.80 -1.83 7.57
N TYR A 200 9.64 -2.43 7.88
CA TYR A 200 9.49 -3.82 8.26
C TYR A 200 8.53 -4.52 7.29
N LYS A 201 8.84 -5.77 6.94
CA LYS A 201 7.96 -6.61 6.11
C LYS A 201 7.22 -7.59 7.03
N LEU A 202 5.88 -7.62 6.89
CA LEU A 202 4.98 -8.54 7.61
C LEU A 202 4.83 -9.87 6.88
#